data_cb893300706c0e05ed7486e076bb5922
#
_entry.id   cb893300706c0e05ed7486e076bb5922
#
_cell.length_a   1.000
_cell.length_b   1.000
_cell.length_c   1.000
_cell.angle_alpha   90.00
_cell.angle_beta   90.00
_cell.angle_gamma   90.00
#
_symmetry.space_group_name_H-M   'P 1'
#
loop_
_entity.id
_entity.type
_entity.pdbx_description
1 polymer ?
#
loop_
_entity_poly.entity_id
_entity_poly.type
_entity_poly.pdbx_seq_one_letter_code
_entity_poly.pdbx_strand_id
1 'polypeptide(L)' 'LDVGAIENIHRQLVAQRDAGKAVLLVSLELDEVMDVPDRILVMYEGEIVGELDPKKTTQEELGLYMAGAKRDEVTA' A
#
# COMPACT_ATOMS: atom_id res chain seq x y z
N LEU A 1 -17.40 -0.45 -10.49
CA LEU A 1 -16.47 -1.47 -10.92
C LEU A 1 -16.92 -2.85 -10.48
N ASP A 2 -16.74 -3.82 -11.35
CA ASP A 2 -17.05 -5.22 -11.09
C ASP A 2 -16.06 -5.79 -10.07
N VAL A 3 -16.55 -6.32 -8.94
CA VAL A 3 -15.73 -6.90 -7.88
C VAL A 3 -14.90 -8.08 -8.41
N GLY A 4 -15.47 -8.91 -9.29
CA GLY A 4 -14.74 -10.01 -9.89
C GLY A 4 -13.57 -9.55 -10.76
N ALA A 5 -13.73 -8.44 -11.48
CA ALA A 5 -12.66 -7.85 -12.28
C ALA A 5 -11.53 -7.31 -11.39
N ILE A 6 -11.88 -6.68 -10.27
CA ILE A 6 -10.90 -6.16 -9.31
C ILE A 6 -10.09 -7.33 -8.72
N GLU A 7 -10.75 -8.38 -8.27
CA GLU A 7 -10.07 -9.55 -7.73
C GLU A 7 -9.15 -10.21 -8.76
N ASN A 8 -9.57 -10.27 -10.02
CA ASN A 8 -8.75 -10.80 -11.09
C ASN A 8 -7.48 -9.96 -11.31
N ILE A 9 -7.61 -8.65 -11.28
CA ILE A 9 -6.47 -7.74 -11.40
C ILE A 9 -5.49 -7.97 -10.23
N HIS A 10 -6.00 -8.08 -9.01
CA HIS A 10 -5.15 -8.34 -7.84
C HIS A 10 -4.42 -9.66 -7.96
N ARG A 11 -5.08 -10.71 -8.42
CA ARG A 11 -4.42 -12.02 -8.65
C ARG A 11 -3.31 -11.91 -9.70
N GLN A 12 -3.53 -11.14 -10.76
CA GLN A 12 -2.51 -10.94 -11.80
C GLN A 12 -1.30 -10.16 -11.26
N LEU A 13 -1.52 -9.14 -10.42
CA LEU A 13 -0.44 -8.39 -9.79
C LEU A 13 0.42 -9.29 -8.89
N VAL A 14 -0.23 -10.11 -8.07
CA VAL A 14 0.46 -11.05 -7.20
C VAL A 14 1.22 -12.09 -8.02
N ALA A 15 0.64 -12.57 -9.11
CA ALA A 15 1.31 -13.54 -9.99
C ALA A 15 2.58 -12.96 -10.63
N GLN A 16 2.56 -11.68 -11.02
CA GLN A 16 3.75 -11.01 -11.56
C GLN A 16 4.85 -10.89 -10.50
N ARG A 17 4.48 -10.54 -9.28
CA ARG A 17 5.43 -10.52 -8.16
C ARG A 17 6.04 -11.89 -7.92
N ASP A 18 5.21 -12.93 -7.88
CA ASP A 18 5.66 -14.30 -7.63
C ASP A 18 6.55 -14.83 -8.75
N ALA A 19 6.40 -14.27 -9.95
CA ALA A 19 7.29 -14.56 -11.08
C ALA A 19 8.64 -13.83 -11.02
N GLY A 20 8.90 -13.10 -9.94
CA GLY A 20 10.17 -12.41 -9.72
C GLY A 20 10.20 -10.98 -10.25
N LYS A 21 9.06 -10.41 -10.60
CA LYS A 21 8.99 -9.03 -11.11
C LYS A 21 8.74 -8.04 -9.99
N ALA A 22 9.24 -6.82 -10.16
CA ALA A 22 8.89 -5.69 -9.31
C ALA A 22 7.58 -5.10 -9.81
N VAL A 23 6.63 -4.86 -8.89
CA VAL A 23 5.32 -4.31 -9.20
C VAL A 23 5.11 -3.05 -8.36
N LEU A 24 4.76 -1.96 -9.02
CA LEU A 24 4.37 -0.73 -8.32
C LEU A 24 2.86 -0.55 -8.46
N LEU A 25 2.18 -0.50 -7.33
CA LEU A 25 0.75 -0.22 -7.26
C LEU A 25 0.52 1.14 -6.61
N VAL A 26 -0.22 2.01 -7.26
CA VAL A 26 -0.63 3.29 -6.71
C VAL A 26 -2.13 3.24 -6.45
N SER A 27 -2.53 3.43 -5.21
CA SER A 27 -3.94 3.30 -4.82
C SER A 27 -4.28 4.22 -3.65
N LEU A 28 -5.54 4.65 -3.60
CA LEU A 28 -6.12 5.39 -2.47
C LEU A 28 -7.08 4.52 -1.66
N GLU A 29 -7.27 3.26 -2.08
CA GLU A 29 -8.20 2.34 -1.43
C GLU A 29 -7.50 1.60 -0.30
N LEU A 30 -7.95 1.81 0.95
CA LEU A 30 -7.33 1.21 2.13
C LEU A 30 -7.28 -0.32 2.06
N ASP A 31 -8.37 -0.95 1.64
CA ASP A 31 -8.42 -2.41 1.54
C ASP A 31 -7.39 -2.95 0.54
N GLU A 32 -7.28 -2.32 -0.62
CA GLU A 32 -6.32 -2.70 -1.65
C GLU A 32 -4.89 -2.54 -1.15
N VAL A 33 -4.60 -1.42 -0.51
CA VAL A 33 -3.26 -1.11 0.01
C VAL A 33 -2.88 -2.05 1.15
N MET A 34 -3.85 -2.54 1.93
CA MET A 34 -3.59 -3.50 3.00
C MET A 34 -3.41 -4.92 2.49
N ASP A 35 -4.13 -5.30 1.43
CA ASP A 35 -4.23 -6.70 1.03
C ASP A 35 -3.23 -7.14 -0.04
N VAL A 36 -2.83 -6.24 -0.94
CA VAL A 36 -2.07 -6.62 -2.13
C VAL A 36 -0.56 -6.49 -1.99
N PRO A 37 -0.01 -5.36 -1.49
CA PRO A 37 1.44 -5.16 -1.50
C PRO A 37 2.18 -5.92 -0.41
N ASP A 38 3.47 -6.08 -0.62
CA ASP A 38 4.40 -6.58 0.40
C ASP A 38 4.95 -5.44 1.27
N ARG A 39 4.91 -4.23 0.73
CA ARG A 39 5.48 -3.03 1.34
C ARG A 39 4.66 -1.83 0.95
N ILE A 40 4.36 -0.99 1.91
CA ILE A 40 3.56 0.22 1.69
C ILE A 40 4.43 1.45 1.89
N LEU A 41 4.43 2.33 0.89
CA LEU A 41 5.00 3.68 1.02
C LEU A 41 3.84 4.66 1.01
N VAL A 42 3.76 5.52 2.02
CA VAL A 42 2.69 6.51 2.11
C VAL A 42 3.22 7.86 1.67
N MET A 43 2.55 8.48 0.72
CA MET A 43 2.87 9.82 0.25
C MET A 43 1.88 10.83 0.82
N TYR A 44 2.40 11.97 1.23
CA TYR A 44 1.58 13.10 1.66
C TYR A 44 2.29 14.39 1.29
N GLU A 45 1.58 15.25 0.57
CA GLU A 45 2.11 16.55 0.12
C GLU A 45 3.48 16.46 -0.57
N GLY A 46 3.62 15.48 -1.46
CA GLY A 46 4.83 15.31 -2.26
C GLY A 46 5.99 14.63 -1.55
N GLU A 47 5.79 14.14 -0.35
CA GLU A 47 6.83 13.45 0.44
C GLU A 47 6.40 12.04 0.80
N ILE A 48 7.38 11.14 0.93
CA ILE A 48 7.14 9.83 1.53
C ILE A 48 7.19 10.03 3.05
N VAL A 49 6.05 9.91 3.70
CA VAL A 49 5.92 10.16 5.15
C VAL A 49 5.99 8.89 5.97
N GLY A 50 5.88 7.73 5.36
CA GLY A 50 5.96 6.47 6.08
C GLY A 50 6.23 5.29 5.19
N GLU A 51 6.83 4.27 5.79
CA GLU A 51 6.98 2.95 5.20
C GLU A 51 6.41 1.94 6.18
N LEU A 52 5.43 1.16 5.74
CA LEU A 52 4.68 0.25 6.60
C LEU A 52 4.71 -1.16 6.03
N ASP A 53 4.71 -2.14 6.95
CA ASP A 53 4.51 -3.54 6.61
C ASP A 53 3.01 -3.84 6.75
N PRO A 54 2.33 -4.25 5.67
CA PRO A 54 0.88 -4.52 5.74
C PRO A 54 0.51 -5.63 6.71
N LYS A 55 1.45 -6.51 7.07
CA LYS A 55 1.24 -7.57 8.05
C LYS A 55 1.34 -7.10 9.49
N LYS A 56 1.91 -5.92 9.73
CA LYS A 56 2.16 -5.38 11.07
C LYS A 56 1.39 -4.12 11.37
N THR A 57 0.94 -3.41 10.34
CA THR A 57 0.16 -2.19 10.51
C THR A 57 -1.34 -2.48 10.55
N THR A 58 -2.13 -1.44 10.82
CA THR A 58 -3.59 -1.49 10.82
C THR A 58 -4.13 -0.47 9.83
N GLN A 59 -5.40 -0.62 9.44
CA GLN A 59 -6.06 0.37 8.60
C GLN A 59 -6.11 1.74 9.28
N GLU A 60 -6.29 1.76 10.60
CA GLU A 60 -6.30 3.00 11.36
C GLU A 60 -4.95 3.71 11.30
N GLU A 61 -3.86 2.98 11.49
CA GLU A 61 -2.51 3.54 11.41
C GLU A 61 -2.23 4.04 9.98
N LEU A 62 -2.52 3.23 8.98
CA LEU A 62 -2.35 3.63 7.58
C LEU A 62 -3.15 4.91 7.28
N GLY A 63 -4.39 4.99 7.75
CA GLY A 63 -5.24 6.16 7.58
C GLY A 63 -4.63 7.43 8.18
N LEU A 64 -3.99 7.32 9.35
CA LEU A 64 -3.32 8.46 9.99
C LEU A 64 -2.16 8.98 9.12
N TYR A 65 -1.35 8.08 8.58
CA TYR A 65 -0.28 8.46 7.64
C TYR A 65 -0.84 9.13 6.38
N MET A 66 -1.89 8.55 5.81
CA MET A 66 -2.51 9.07 4.58
C MET A 66 -3.15 10.44 4.78
N ALA A 67 -3.60 10.74 5.99
CA ALA A 67 -4.18 12.04 6.35
C ALA A 67 -3.13 13.06 6.77
N GLY A 68 -1.86 12.68 6.82
CA GLY A 68 -0.79 13.57 7.29
C GLY A 68 -0.74 13.73 8.80
N ALA A 69 -1.52 12.92 9.55
CA ALA A 69 -1.57 13.01 11.01
C ALA A 69 -0.44 12.24 11.70
N LYS A 70 0.28 11.42 10.96
CA LYS A 70 1.40 10.64 11.47
C LYS A 70 2.47 10.53 10.39
N ARG A 71 3.72 10.54 10.79
CA ARG A 71 4.84 10.33 9.88
C ARG A 71 5.98 9.64 10.60
N ASP A 72 6.79 8.90 9.85
CA ASP A 72 7.98 8.27 10.39
C ASP A 72 9.01 9.32 10.80
N GLU A 73 9.72 9.05 11.89
CA GLU A 73 10.85 9.89 12.28
C GLU A 73 11.97 9.73 11.27
N VAL A 74 12.55 10.87 10.87
CA VAL A 74 13.75 10.86 10.04
C VAL A 74 14.94 10.61 10.97
N THR A 75 15.50 9.42 10.90
CA THR A 75 16.79 9.16 11.52
C THR A 75 17.87 9.55 10.52
N ALA A 76 18.64 10.55 10.90
CA ALA A 76 19.76 10.99 10.10
C ALA A 76 20.82 9.89 10.00
#